data_930fb019eba4c857d97bede588bc7bbb
#
_entry.id   930fb019eba4c857d97bede588bc7bbb
#
_cell.length_a   1.000
_cell.length_b   1.000
_cell.length_c   1.000
_cell.angle_alpha   90.00
_cell.angle_beta   90.00
_cell.angle_gamma   90.00
#
_symmetry.space_group_name_H-M   'P 1'
#
loop_
_entity.id
_entity.type
_entity.pdbx_description
1 polymer ?
#
loop_
_entity_poly.entity_id
_entity_poly.type
_entity_poly.pdbx_seq_one_letter_code
_entity_poly.pdbx_strand_id
1 'polypeptide(L)'
;MGPRMVNLSECMDPKRLAESSVDLNLKLMCWRLVPTLDLDKVVSVKCLLLGAGTLGCNVARTLMGWGVRHITFVDNAKISYSNPVRQPLYEFEDCLTGGKPKALAAADRLQRIFPGVNARGFNMSIPMPGHPVNFSSVTVEQARRDVEQLEQLIESHDVIFLLMDTRESRWLPAVIAASKRKLVINAALGFDTFVVMRHGLKKPKHQGAGDLCPSHPVAPADLGSSLFANIPGYKLGCYFCNDVVAPGDSTRDRTLDQQCTVSRPGLAMIAGALAVELMVSVLQHPEGGYAIASSSDDRMNEPPTSLGLVPHQVSDLEMKSQFCT
;
A
#
# COMPACT_ATOMS: atom_id res chain seq x y z
N MET A 1 48.74 13.09 -31.62
CA MET A 1 47.84 13.08 -30.45
C MET A 1 48.05 11.75 -29.71
N GLY A 2 48.47 11.76 -28.46
CA GLY A 2 48.68 10.53 -27.68
C GLY A 2 47.34 9.98 -27.17
N PRO A 3 47.25 8.68 -26.83
CA PRO A 3 46.05 8.06 -26.28
C PRO A 3 45.68 8.73 -24.95
N ARG A 4 44.41 9.15 -24.81
CA ARG A 4 43.88 9.73 -23.57
C ARG A 4 43.37 8.60 -22.68
N MET A 5 43.97 8.42 -21.51
CA MET A 5 43.50 7.47 -20.52
C MET A 5 42.20 8.02 -19.90
N VAL A 6 41.14 7.24 -19.95
CA VAL A 6 39.85 7.55 -19.33
C VAL A 6 39.64 6.59 -18.16
N ASN A 7 39.42 7.11 -16.99
CA ASN A 7 39.06 6.30 -15.81
C ASN A 7 37.59 5.86 -15.91
N LEU A 8 37.34 4.57 -16.10
CA LEU A 8 36.01 3.98 -16.20
C LEU A 8 35.53 3.33 -14.89
N SER A 9 36.32 3.42 -13.81
CA SER A 9 36.00 2.73 -12.55
C SER A 9 34.62 3.09 -11.99
N GLU A 10 34.19 4.34 -12.10
CA GLU A 10 32.86 4.76 -11.69
C GLU A 10 31.74 4.14 -12.55
N CYS A 11 31.97 4.01 -13.85
CA CYS A 11 30.97 3.42 -14.76
C CYS A 11 30.89 1.90 -14.61
N MET A 12 31.94 1.27 -14.09
CA MET A 12 32.02 -0.18 -13.87
C MET A 12 31.71 -0.60 -12.44
N ASP A 13 31.30 0.35 -11.58
CA ASP A 13 30.83 0.01 -10.23
C ASP A 13 29.60 -0.89 -10.31
N PRO A 14 29.60 -2.10 -9.68
CA PRO A 14 28.49 -3.04 -9.75
C PRO A 14 27.15 -2.46 -9.27
N LYS A 15 27.15 -1.56 -8.31
CA LYS A 15 25.92 -0.90 -7.83
C LYS A 15 25.32 0.02 -8.89
N ARG A 16 26.15 0.85 -9.53
CA ARG A 16 25.73 1.71 -10.63
C ARG A 16 25.27 0.91 -11.85
N LEU A 17 25.95 -0.18 -12.16
CA LEU A 17 25.52 -1.09 -13.23
C LEU A 17 24.16 -1.71 -12.94
N ALA A 18 23.91 -2.13 -11.70
CA ALA A 18 22.61 -2.66 -11.29
C ALA A 18 21.51 -1.61 -11.41
N GLU A 19 21.74 -0.38 -10.92
CA GLU A 19 20.80 0.73 -11.02
C GLU A 19 20.48 1.08 -12.47
N SER A 20 21.49 1.27 -13.30
CA SER A 20 21.29 1.61 -14.71
C SER A 20 20.59 0.49 -15.49
N SER A 21 20.82 -0.77 -15.14
CA SER A 21 20.17 -1.92 -15.78
C SER A 21 18.67 -1.99 -15.42
N VAL A 22 18.32 -1.75 -14.15
CA VAL A 22 16.92 -1.71 -13.71
C VAL A 22 16.20 -0.52 -14.35
N ASP A 23 16.81 0.65 -14.34
CA ASP A 23 16.24 1.86 -14.95
C ASP A 23 16.04 1.70 -16.46
N LEU A 24 16.99 1.06 -17.15
CA LEU A 24 16.85 0.76 -18.57
C LEU A 24 15.68 -0.20 -18.83
N ASN A 25 15.52 -1.24 -18.03
CA ASN A 25 14.39 -2.17 -18.17
C ASN A 25 13.04 -1.45 -18.02
N LEU A 26 12.91 -0.60 -17.01
CA LEU A 26 11.69 0.19 -16.81
C LEU A 26 11.42 1.15 -17.97
N LYS A 27 12.45 1.83 -18.48
CA LYS A 27 12.35 2.69 -19.66
C LYS A 27 11.95 1.92 -20.91
N LEU A 28 12.53 0.73 -21.12
CA LEU A 28 12.17 -0.12 -22.25
C LEU A 28 10.72 -0.59 -22.19
N MET A 29 10.24 -0.98 -21.00
CA MET A 29 8.85 -1.31 -20.75
C MET A 29 7.93 -0.12 -21.05
N CYS A 30 8.27 1.05 -20.52
CA CYS A 30 7.56 2.29 -20.79
C CYS A 30 7.47 2.59 -22.27
N TRP A 31 8.59 2.62 -23.00
CA TRP A 31 8.60 2.94 -24.44
C TRP A 31 7.81 1.95 -25.30
N ARG A 32 7.78 0.67 -24.93
CA ARG A 32 7.13 -0.37 -25.73
C ARG A 32 5.64 -0.56 -25.41
N LEU A 33 5.27 -0.43 -24.12
CA LEU A 33 3.94 -0.83 -23.66
C LEU A 33 3.09 0.36 -23.21
N VAL A 34 3.68 1.31 -22.50
CA VAL A 34 2.95 2.43 -21.89
C VAL A 34 3.76 3.72 -22.02
N PRO A 35 3.88 4.30 -23.23
CA PRO A 35 4.75 5.46 -23.48
C PRO A 35 4.34 6.73 -22.74
N THR A 36 3.12 6.80 -22.22
CA THR A 36 2.60 7.92 -21.43
C THR A 36 2.90 7.80 -19.94
N LEU A 37 3.50 6.69 -19.50
CA LEU A 37 3.82 6.46 -18.10
C LEU A 37 4.96 7.38 -17.61
N ASP A 38 4.68 8.15 -16.57
CA ASP A 38 5.66 9.00 -15.87
C ASP A 38 6.38 8.16 -14.81
N LEU A 39 7.53 7.60 -15.18
CA LEU A 39 8.34 6.77 -14.29
C LEU A 39 8.95 7.58 -13.13
N ASP A 40 9.23 8.86 -13.32
CA ASP A 40 9.86 9.69 -12.29
C ASP A 40 8.94 9.86 -11.08
N LYS A 41 7.63 9.96 -11.31
CA LYS A 41 6.64 9.94 -10.21
C LYS A 41 6.66 8.65 -9.41
N VAL A 42 6.85 7.50 -10.08
CA VAL A 42 6.88 6.19 -9.41
C VAL A 42 8.19 6.00 -8.64
N VAL A 43 9.32 6.38 -9.24
CA VAL A 43 10.65 6.24 -8.63
C VAL A 43 10.81 7.14 -7.39
N SER A 44 10.26 8.35 -7.43
CA SER A 44 10.43 9.34 -6.35
C SER A 44 9.48 9.14 -5.16
N VAL A 45 8.40 8.36 -5.32
CA VAL A 45 7.39 8.18 -4.28
C VAL A 45 7.96 7.49 -3.04
N LYS A 46 7.56 7.96 -1.85
CA LYS A 46 7.92 7.37 -0.57
C LYS A 46 6.76 6.56 -0.04
N CYS A 47 6.96 5.25 0.08
CA CYS A 47 5.94 4.31 0.50
C CYS A 47 6.17 3.84 1.94
N LEU A 48 5.15 3.98 2.78
CA LEU A 48 5.11 3.44 4.13
C LEU A 48 4.22 2.19 4.15
N LEU A 49 4.81 1.05 4.50
CA LEU A 49 4.13 -0.24 4.60
C LEU A 49 3.87 -0.55 6.08
N LEU A 50 2.63 -0.48 6.49
CA LEU A 50 2.20 -0.88 7.81
C LEU A 50 1.84 -2.35 7.78
N GLY A 51 2.76 -3.17 8.24
CA GLY A 51 2.77 -4.63 8.17
C GLY A 51 3.86 -5.17 7.24
N ALA A 52 4.73 -6.02 7.79
CA ALA A 52 5.78 -6.75 7.07
C ALA A 52 5.47 -8.26 6.98
N GLY A 53 4.18 -8.61 6.97
CA GLY A 53 3.70 -9.96 6.79
C GLY A 53 3.68 -10.39 5.33
N THR A 54 2.80 -11.32 4.99
CA THR A 54 2.71 -11.88 3.62
C THR A 54 2.39 -10.80 2.59
N LEU A 55 1.42 -9.93 2.87
CA LEU A 55 1.10 -8.80 1.99
C LEU A 55 2.26 -7.81 1.89
N GLY A 56 2.84 -7.40 3.04
CA GLY A 56 3.93 -6.42 3.06
C GLY A 56 5.15 -6.86 2.27
N CYS A 57 5.53 -8.12 2.35
CA CYS A 57 6.64 -8.67 1.56
C CYS A 57 6.35 -8.64 0.05
N ASN A 58 5.14 -9.02 -0.38
CA ASN A 58 4.77 -9.03 -1.78
C ASN A 58 4.61 -7.61 -2.34
N VAL A 59 3.97 -6.71 -1.60
CA VAL A 59 3.87 -5.28 -1.97
C VAL A 59 5.26 -4.68 -2.15
N ALA A 60 6.17 -4.88 -1.19
CA ALA A 60 7.52 -4.32 -1.26
C ALA A 60 8.33 -4.84 -2.46
N ARG A 61 8.22 -6.13 -2.78
CA ARG A 61 8.85 -6.70 -3.97
C ARG A 61 8.30 -6.10 -5.26
N THR A 62 6.99 -5.91 -5.35
CA THR A 62 6.34 -5.31 -6.51
C THR A 62 6.69 -3.83 -6.64
N LEU A 63 6.68 -3.07 -5.53
CA LEU A 63 7.13 -1.67 -5.50
C LEU A 63 8.56 -1.52 -6.03
N MET A 64 9.47 -2.37 -5.55
CA MET A 64 10.86 -2.37 -6.01
C MET A 64 10.95 -2.72 -7.51
N GLY A 65 10.15 -3.65 -8.00
CA GLY A 65 10.02 -3.99 -9.41
C GLY A 65 9.54 -2.83 -10.28
N TRP A 66 8.64 -1.99 -9.77
CA TRP A 66 8.17 -0.74 -10.39
C TRP A 66 9.19 0.41 -10.30
N GLY A 67 10.32 0.20 -9.62
CA GLY A 67 11.37 1.21 -9.50
C GLY A 67 11.24 2.13 -8.29
N VAL A 68 10.31 1.89 -7.37
CA VAL A 68 10.21 2.65 -6.12
C VAL A 68 11.49 2.48 -5.30
N ARG A 69 12.09 3.59 -4.88
CA ARG A 69 13.37 3.61 -4.17
C ARG A 69 13.25 3.84 -2.66
N HIS A 70 12.12 4.33 -2.18
CA HIS A 70 11.92 4.66 -0.76
C HIS A 70 10.80 3.80 -0.18
N ILE A 71 11.17 2.79 0.61
CA ILE A 71 10.24 1.81 1.20
C ILE A 71 10.51 1.71 2.70
N THR A 72 9.52 2.03 3.52
CA THR A 72 9.63 1.94 4.97
C THR A 72 8.63 0.92 5.51
N PHE A 73 9.10 0.02 6.39
CA PHE A 73 8.25 -0.97 7.06
C PHE A 73 8.01 -0.60 8.50
N VAL A 74 6.80 -0.88 8.97
CA VAL A 74 6.44 -0.86 10.40
C VAL A 74 5.81 -2.21 10.73
N ASP A 75 6.40 -2.93 11.68
CA ASP A 75 5.88 -4.21 12.19
C ASP A 75 6.54 -4.52 13.54
N ASN A 76 5.77 -5.04 14.50
CA ASN A 76 6.27 -5.41 15.82
C ASN A 76 6.55 -6.90 15.99
N ALA A 77 6.18 -7.72 15.01
CA ALA A 77 6.31 -9.17 15.09
C ALA A 77 7.73 -9.64 14.76
N LYS A 78 8.05 -10.83 15.23
CA LYS A 78 9.25 -11.58 14.88
C LYS A 78 8.94 -12.64 13.82
N ILE A 79 9.96 -13.04 13.09
CA ILE A 79 9.85 -14.07 12.07
C ILE A 79 9.73 -15.43 12.75
N SER A 80 8.70 -16.19 12.40
CA SER A 80 8.46 -17.56 12.84
C SER A 80 8.78 -18.57 11.73
N TYR A 81 8.96 -19.85 12.11
CA TYR A 81 9.34 -20.92 11.18
C TYR A 81 8.39 -21.12 10.00
N SER A 82 7.11 -20.72 10.13
CA SER A 82 6.12 -20.81 9.05
C SER A 82 6.15 -19.63 8.08
N ASN A 83 6.91 -18.58 8.35
CA ASN A 83 6.88 -17.35 7.54
C ASN A 83 7.67 -17.47 6.23
N PRO A 84 8.89 -18.02 6.16
CA PRO A 84 9.72 -17.97 4.95
C PRO A 84 9.08 -18.57 3.71
N VAL A 85 8.27 -19.63 3.85
CA VAL A 85 7.62 -20.30 2.69
C VAL A 85 6.60 -19.42 1.97
N ARG A 86 6.08 -18.38 2.61
CA ARG A 86 5.03 -17.49 2.05
C ARG A 86 5.33 -16.00 2.15
N GLN A 87 6.39 -15.62 2.84
CA GLN A 87 6.85 -14.24 3.03
C GLN A 87 8.23 -14.09 2.37
N PRO A 88 8.29 -13.67 1.11
CA PRO A 88 9.49 -13.82 0.26
C PRO A 88 10.67 -12.90 0.61
N LEU A 89 10.60 -12.15 1.70
CA LEU A 89 11.71 -11.37 2.23
C LEU A 89 12.45 -12.06 3.37
N TYR A 90 12.01 -13.26 3.79
CA TYR A 90 12.61 -13.98 4.91
C TYR A 90 13.17 -15.33 4.50
N GLU A 91 14.20 -15.76 5.20
CA GLU A 91 14.84 -17.06 5.06
C GLU A 91 14.76 -17.85 6.35
N PHE A 92 15.08 -19.15 6.28
CA PHE A 92 15.07 -20.03 7.45
C PHE A 92 15.97 -19.51 8.58
N GLU A 93 17.14 -18.97 8.24
CA GLU A 93 18.11 -18.42 9.22
C GLU A 93 17.54 -17.23 9.99
N ASP A 94 16.55 -16.51 9.44
CA ASP A 94 15.91 -15.39 10.10
C ASP A 94 14.94 -15.84 11.22
N CYS A 95 14.59 -17.14 11.26
CA CYS A 95 13.73 -17.73 12.28
C CYS A 95 14.51 -18.17 13.52
N LEU A 96 15.83 -18.34 13.42
CA LEU A 96 16.67 -18.89 14.47
C LEU A 96 16.80 -17.90 15.64
N THR A 97 17.20 -18.43 16.82
CA THR A 97 17.43 -17.63 18.04
C THR A 97 16.25 -16.73 18.46
N GLY A 98 15.01 -17.23 18.27
CA GLY A 98 13.78 -16.52 18.63
C GLY A 98 13.25 -15.56 17.55
N GLY A 99 13.79 -15.62 16.34
CA GLY A 99 13.33 -14.86 15.18
C GLY A 99 13.78 -13.40 15.15
N LYS A 100 14.22 -12.94 13.99
CA LYS A 100 14.53 -11.51 13.77
C LYS A 100 13.25 -10.67 13.72
N PRO A 101 13.28 -9.37 14.10
CA PRO A 101 12.16 -8.47 13.89
C PRO A 101 11.84 -8.33 12.40
N LYS A 102 10.57 -8.52 12.02
CA LYS A 102 10.13 -8.55 10.62
C LYS A 102 10.49 -7.29 9.85
N ALA A 103 10.17 -6.12 10.39
CA ALA A 103 10.41 -4.84 9.72
C ALA A 103 11.89 -4.62 9.40
N LEU A 104 12.78 -4.94 10.34
CA LEU A 104 14.22 -4.78 10.14
C LEU A 104 14.78 -5.77 9.12
N ALA A 105 14.38 -7.04 9.24
CA ALA A 105 14.83 -8.09 8.31
C ALA A 105 14.32 -7.84 6.88
N ALA A 106 13.08 -7.36 6.72
CA ALA A 106 12.52 -7.01 5.41
C ALA A 106 13.30 -5.87 4.76
N ALA A 107 13.62 -4.81 5.50
CA ALA A 107 14.40 -3.69 5.00
C ALA A 107 15.83 -4.11 4.59
N ASP A 108 16.53 -4.87 5.42
CA ASP A 108 17.86 -5.42 5.09
C ASP A 108 17.80 -6.28 3.82
N ARG A 109 16.78 -7.13 3.71
CA ARG A 109 16.62 -8.01 2.54
C ARG A 109 16.39 -7.24 1.25
N LEU A 110 15.58 -6.18 1.25
CA LEU A 110 15.39 -5.35 0.06
C LEU A 110 16.70 -4.71 -0.40
N GLN A 111 17.50 -4.19 0.52
CA GLN A 111 18.82 -3.60 0.20
C GLN A 111 19.82 -4.63 -0.34
N ARG A 112 19.74 -5.88 0.14
CA ARG A 112 20.56 -6.98 -0.40
C ARG A 112 20.13 -7.40 -1.81
N ILE A 113 18.81 -7.37 -2.09
CA ILE A 113 18.29 -7.70 -3.43
C ILE A 113 18.66 -6.61 -4.42
N PHE A 114 18.52 -5.35 -4.02
CA PHE A 114 18.83 -4.21 -4.85
C PHE A 114 19.43 -3.07 -4.02
N PRO A 115 20.75 -2.84 -4.09
CA PRO A 115 21.44 -1.84 -3.29
C PRO A 115 21.00 -0.39 -3.54
N GLY A 116 20.34 -0.11 -4.68
CA GLY A 116 19.78 1.20 -5.01
C GLY A 116 18.51 1.57 -4.27
N VAL A 117 17.92 0.64 -3.48
CA VAL A 117 16.73 0.94 -2.67
C VAL A 117 17.11 1.50 -1.30
N ASN A 118 16.42 2.54 -0.86
CA ASN A 118 16.49 3.07 0.50
C ASN A 118 15.35 2.46 1.32
N ALA A 119 15.61 1.30 1.89
CA ALA A 119 14.66 0.59 2.74
C ALA A 119 14.96 0.83 4.21
N ARG A 120 13.90 1.07 5.02
CA ARG A 120 13.98 1.26 6.47
C ARG A 120 12.96 0.36 7.17
N GLY A 121 13.29 -0.09 8.36
CA GLY A 121 12.39 -0.88 9.20
C GLY A 121 12.25 -0.28 10.59
N PHE A 122 11.03 -0.26 11.10
CA PHE A 122 10.71 0.18 12.46
C PHE A 122 10.01 -0.96 13.21
N ASN A 123 10.68 -1.45 14.27
CA ASN A 123 10.10 -2.44 15.16
C ASN A 123 9.29 -1.71 16.23
N MET A 124 8.02 -1.44 15.93
CA MET A 124 7.12 -0.72 16.83
C MET A 124 5.69 -1.25 16.72
N SER A 125 4.92 -1.10 17.78
CA SER A 125 3.51 -1.45 17.82
C SER A 125 2.65 -0.28 17.31
N ILE A 126 1.58 -0.62 16.61
CA ILE A 126 0.54 0.35 16.26
C ILE A 126 -0.54 0.24 17.33
N PRO A 127 -0.77 1.30 18.15
CA PRO A 127 -1.83 1.27 19.15
C PRO A 127 -3.19 1.04 18.51
N MET A 128 -3.97 0.13 19.10
CA MET A 128 -5.27 -0.28 18.56
C MET A 128 -6.38 0.25 19.48
N PRO A 129 -7.26 1.13 18.98
CA PRO A 129 -8.43 1.57 19.74
C PRO A 129 -9.30 0.37 20.14
N GLY A 130 -9.75 0.36 21.42
CA GLY A 130 -10.55 -0.73 21.97
C GLY A 130 -9.76 -1.88 22.58
N HIS A 131 -8.44 -1.95 22.36
CA HIS A 131 -7.57 -2.90 23.05
C HIS A 131 -7.09 -2.34 24.40
N PRO A 132 -7.07 -3.14 25.48
CA PRO A 132 -6.63 -2.67 26.78
C PRO A 132 -5.14 -2.35 26.76
N VAL A 133 -4.78 -1.15 27.16
CA VAL A 133 -3.41 -0.79 27.51
C VAL A 133 -3.27 -1.03 29.02
N ASN A 134 -2.29 -1.82 29.45
CA ASN A 134 -1.96 -1.90 30.85
C ASN A 134 -1.62 -0.50 31.36
N PHE A 135 -2.38 0.01 32.32
CA PHE A 135 -2.26 1.39 32.81
C PHE A 135 -1.02 1.66 33.67
N SER A 136 0.10 0.98 33.42
CA SER A 136 1.36 1.41 33.99
C SER A 136 1.84 2.68 33.27
N SER A 137 2.47 3.60 34.01
CA SER A 137 3.04 4.82 33.43
C SER A 137 4.01 4.53 32.26
N VAL A 138 4.73 3.42 32.33
CA VAL A 138 5.69 2.99 31.32
C VAL A 138 5.00 2.58 30.03
N THR A 139 3.89 1.82 30.09
CA THR A 139 3.17 1.37 28.89
C THR A 139 2.40 2.50 28.21
N VAL A 140 1.85 3.44 28.99
CA VAL A 140 1.17 4.63 28.46
C VAL A 140 2.18 5.52 27.73
N GLU A 141 3.36 5.75 28.33
CA GLU A 141 4.40 6.57 27.72
C GLU A 141 4.98 5.91 26.46
N GLN A 142 5.10 4.58 26.43
CA GLN A 142 5.50 3.86 25.22
C GLN A 142 4.45 4.00 24.12
N ALA A 143 3.18 3.81 24.42
CA ALA A 143 2.09 3.97 23.46
C ALA A 143 2.06 5.40 22.88
N ARG A 144 2.30 6.42 23.72
CA ARG A 144 2.40 7.80 23.26
C ARG A 144 3.54 7.99 22.27
N ARG A 145 4.74 7.49 22.58
CA ARG A 145 5.89 7.53 21.66
C ARG A 145 5.61 6.82 20.35
N ASP A 146 4.95 5.67 20.41
CA ASP A 146 4.59 4.91 19.21
C ASP A 146 3.60 5.68 18.33
N VAL A 147 2.63 6.38 18.92
CA VAL A 147 1.69 7.27 18.18
C VAL A 147 2.43 8.44 17.55
N GLU A 148 3.28 9.14 18.29
CA GLU A 148 4.07 10.26 17.79
C GLU A 148 4.98 9.83 16.64
N GLN A 149 5.65 8.68 16.77
CA GLN A 149 6.49 8.13 15.71
C GLN A 149 5.68 7.73 14.47
N LEU A 150 4.52 7.10 14.67
CA LEU A 150 3.61 6.74 13.57
C LEU A 150 3.14 7.98 12.81
N GLU A 151 2.78 9.04 13.53
CA GLU A 151 2.36 10.31 12.93
C GLU A 151 3.48 10.93 12.08
N GLN A 152 4.70 10.96 12.59
CA GLN A 152 5.88 11.45 11.85
C GLN A 152 6.18 10.61 10.61
N LEU A 153 6.07 9.29 10.72
CA LEU A 153 6.24 8.39 9.57
C LEU A 153 5.17 8.64 8.51
N ILE A 154 3.91 8.73 8.88
CA ILE A 154 2.83 9.03 7.93
C ILE A 154 3.04 10.40 7.28
N GLU A 155 3.45 11.41 8.03
CA GLU A 155 3.70 12.75 7.49
C GLU A 155 4.86 12.80 6.48
N SER A 156 5.90 12.01 6.70
CA SER A 156 7.10 11.98 5.86
C SER A 156 6.99 11.11 4.60
N HIS A 157 5.90 10.37 4.43
CA HIS A 157 5.66 9.50 3.27
C HIS A 157 4.49 10.00 2.42
N ASP A 158 4.46 9.59 1.16
CA ASP A 158 3.45 10.02 0.18
C ASP A 158 2.28 9.03 0.10
N VAL A 159 2.58 7.75 0.19
CA VAL A 159 1.61 6.66 0.11
C VAL A 159 1.73 5.74 1.32
N ILE A 160 0.59 5.46 1.94
CA ILE A 160 0.49 4.61 3.13
C ILE A 160 -0.24 3.33 2.74
N PHE A 161 0.42 2.19 2.92
CA PHE A 161 -0.18 0.87 2.72
C PHE A 161 -0.62 0.28 4.05
N LEU A 162 -1.91 -0.05 4.17
CA LEU A 162 -2.48 -0.76 5.32
C LEU A 162 -2.54 -2.25 5.00
N LEU A 163 -1.60 -3.02 5.58
CA LEU A 163 -1.34 -4.42 5.24
C LEU A 163 -1.41 -5.35 6.46
N MET A 164 -1.90 -4.84 7.59
CA MET A 164 -2.04 -5.58 8.83
C MET A 164 -3.13 -6.64 8.72
N ASP A 165 -3.10 -7.61 9.62
CA ASP A 165 -4.01 -8.76 9.66
C ASP A 165 -5.29 -8.53 10.49
N THR A 166 -5.31 -7.49 11.35
CA THR A 166 -6.48 -7.15 12.15
C THR A 166 -7.15 -5.86 11.66
N ARG A 167 -8.45 -5.73 11.90
CA ARG A 167 -9.23 -4.53 11.58
C ARG A 167 -8.80 -3.37 12.47
N GLU A 168 -8.65 -3.62 13.75
CA GLU A 168 -8.36 -2.62 14.77
C GLU A 168 -7.03 -1.93 14.56
N SER A 169 -6.02 -2.66 14.06
CA SER A 169 -4.70 -2.08 13.75
C SER A 169 -4.73 -1.06 12.60
N ARG A 170 -5.78 -1.07 11.77
CA ARG A 170 -5.94 -0.14 10.64
C ARG A 170 -6.60 1.18 11.03
N TRP A 171 -7.27 1.26 12.20
CA TRP A 171 -8.04 2.42 12.62
C TRP A 171 -7.21 3.69 12.77
N LEU A 172 -6.23 3.65 13.67
CA LEU A 172 -5.40 4.81 13.97
C LEU A 172 -4.62 5.31 12.75
N PRO A 173 -3.94 4.44 11.99
CA PRO A 173 -3.24 4.87 10.77
C PRO A 173 -4.17 5.49 9.73
N ALA A 174 -5.38 4.95 9.54
CA ALA A 174 -6.34 5.48 8.59
C ALA A 174 -6.78 6.90 8.97
N VAL A 175 -7.05 7.15 10.27
CA VAL A 175 -7.43 8.48 10.77
C VAL A 175 -6.28 9.47 10.62
N ILE A 176 -5.06 9.10 11.02
CA ILE A 176 -3.89 9.97 10.89
C ILE A 176 -3.62 10.29 9.41
N ALA A 177 -3.62 9.29 8.54
CA ALA A 177 -3.39 9.48 7.11
C ALA A 177 -4.45 10.39 6.48
N ALA A 178 -5.74 10.22 6.85
CA ALA A 178 -6.82 11.08 6.39
C ALA A 178 -6.64 12.53 6.85
N SER A 179 -6.23 12.75 8.12
CA SER A 179 -5.96 14.09 8.66
C SER A 179 -4.81 14.79 7.95
N LYS A 180 -3.79 14.04 7.56
CA LYS A 180 -2.61 14.52 6.81
C LYS A 180 -2.82 14.50 5.29
N ARG A 181 -4.01 14.12 4.81
CA ARG A 181 -4.36 13.99 3.36
C ARG A 181 -3.39 13.13 2.58
N LYS A 182 -2.97 12.01 3.15
CA LYS A 182 -2.09 11.04 2.48
C LYS A 182 -2.91 10.04 1.67
N LEU A 183 -2.36 9.62 0.54
CA LEU A 183 -2.94 8.52 -0.21
C LEU A 183 -2.82 7.23 0.59
N VAL A 184 -3.93 6.56 0.81
CA VAL A 184 -3.98 5.28 1.52
C VAL A 184 -4.43 4.19 0.55
N ILE A 185 -3.64 3.14 0.48
CA ILE A 185 -3.99 1.89 -0.20
C ILE A 185 -4.13 0.80 0.87
N ASN A 186 -5.32 0.26 0.96
CA ASN A 186 -5.64 -0.80 1.90
C ASN A 186 -5.71 -2.14 1.18
N ALA A 187 -5.03 -3.16 1.68
CA ALA A 187 -5.19 -4.54 1.23
C ALA A 187 -5.52 -5.44 2.41
N ALA A 188 -6.52 -6.30 2.24
CA ALA A 188 -6.95 -7.25 3.24
C ALA A 188 -7.20 -8.63 2.58
N LEU A 189 -6.93 -9.68 3.32
CA LEU A 189 -7.12 -11.06 2.88
C LEU A 189 -8.20 -11.74 3.72
N GLY A 190 -9.10 -12.45 3.03
CA GLY A 190 -9.93 -13.49 3.61
C GLY A 190 -9.30 -14.86 3.38
N PHE A 191 -10.08 -15.94 3.57
CA PHE A 191 -9.59 -17.30 3.33
C PHE A 191 -9.29 -17.52 1.84
N ASP A 192 -10.23 -17.23 0.97
CA ASP A 192 -10.18 -17.37 -0.50
C ASP A 192 -10.55 -16.07 -1.25
N THR A 193 -10.70 -14.97 -0.52
CA THR A 193 -11.06 -13.66 -1.03
C THR A 193 -10.04 -12.61 -0.63
N PHE A 194 -10.04 -11.47 -1.32
CA PHE A 194 -9.23 -10.31 -0.94
C PHE A 194 -9.96 -9.01 -1.28
N VAL A 195 -9.53 -7.93 -0.64
CA VAL A 195 -9.94 -6.56 -0.96
C VAL A 195 -8.70 -5.70 -1.09
N VAL A 196 -8.59 -5.00 -2.21
CA VAL A 196 -7.62 -3.94 -2.42
C VAL A 196 -8.40 -2.67 -2.74
N MET A 197 -8.17 -1.59 -1.99
CA MET A 197 -8.90 -0.35 -2.19
C MET A 197 -8.04 0.88 -1.88
N ARG A 198 -8.34 1.98 -2.53
CA ARG A 198 -7.85 3.31 -2.15
C ARG A 198 -8.89 4.00 -1.26
N HIS A 199 -8.42 4.69 -0.22
CA HIS A 199 -9.30 5.52 0.60
C HIS A 199 -9.59 6.85 -0.08
N GLY A 200 -10.76 7.40 0.18
CA GLY A 200 -11.11 8.74 -0.29
C GLY A 200 -10.21 9.82 0.30
N LEU A 201 -9.85 10.79 -0.52
CA LEU A 201 -8.94 11.88 -0.15
C LEU A 201 -9.68 13.21 -0.17
N LYS A 202 -10.01 13.77 1.01
CA LYS A 202 -10.75 15.04 1.10
C LYS A 202 -9.94 16.22 0.59
N LYS A 203 -10.58 17.09 -0.20
CA LYS A 203 -10.00 18.34 -0.68
C LYS A 203 -9.63 19.26 0.49
N PRO A 204 -8.56 20.07 0.37
CA PRO A 204 -8.27 21.12 1.33
C PRO A 204 -9.46 22.09 1.43
N LYS A 205 -9.80 22.52 2.64
CA LYS A 205 -10.70 23.66 2.77
C LYS A 205 -9.95 24.88 2.28
N HIS A 206 -10.47 25.60 1.28
CA HIS A 206 -9.94 26.90 0.91
C HIS A 206 -10.08 27.83 2.11
N GLN A 207 -8.98 28.34 2.65
CA GLN A 207 -9.01 29.45 3.58
C GLN A 207 -9.39 30.70 2.74
N GLY A 208 -10.62 31.17 2.92
CA GLY A 208 -11.04 32.48 2.44
C GLY A 208 -11.63 32.56 1.02
N ALA A 209 -12.74 31.90 0.79
CA ALA A 209 -13.80 32.37 -0.07
C ALA A 209 -15.09 31.75 0.45
N GLY A 210 -16.06 32.58 0.75
CA GLY A 210 -17.35 32.13 1.28
C GLY A 210 -17.94 31.02 0.41
N ASP A 211 -18.63 30.08 1.06
CA ASP A 211 -19.38 29.00 0.44
C ASP A 211 -20.46 29.57 -0.53
N LEU A 212 -20.00 30.06 -1.67
CA LEU A 212 -20.84 30.19 -2.84
C LEU A 212 -20.61 28.92 -3.65
N CYS A 213 -21.36 27.88 -3.29
CA CYS A 213 -21.67 26.81 -4.20
C CYS A 213 -22.12 27.48 -5.53
N PRO A 214 -21.40 27.30 -6.65
CA PRO A 214 -21.97 27.72 -7.91
C PRO A 214 -23.18 26.84 -8.14
N SER A 215 -24.35 27.39 -7.93
CA SER A 215 -25.61 26.84 -8.38
C SER A 215 -25.62 26.93 -9.90
N HIS A 216 -24.88 26.06 -10.57
CA HIS A 216 -25.25 25.72 -11.93
C HIS A 216 -26.47 24.82 -11.81
N PRO A 217 -27.62 25.22 -12.40
CA PRO A 217 -28.73 24.31 -12.55
C PRO A 217 -28.22 23.16 -13.41
N VAL A 218 -28.04 22.01 -12.80
CA VAL A 218 -27.87 20.74 -13.50
C VAL A 218 -29.19 20.60 -14.27
N ALA A 219 -29.14 20.72 -15.58
CA ALA A 219 -30.25 20.36 -16.45
C ALA A 219 -30.71 18.94 -16.04
N PRO A 220 -32.03 18.67 -16.02
CA PRO A 220 -32.52 17.33 -15.74
C PRO A 220 -32.10 16.41 -16.88
N ALA A 221 -30.91 15.84 -16.78
CA ALA A 221 -30.47 14.79 -17.66
C ALA A 221 -31.12 13.50 -17.18
N ASP A 222 -31.88 12.92 -18.05
CA ASP A 222 -32.43 11.57 -18.11
C ASP A 222 -32.30 10.71 -16.84
N LEU A 223 -33.42 10.56 -16.16
CA LEU A 223 -33.68 9.61 -15.08
C LEU A 223 -33.64 8.13 -15.58
N GLY A 224 -32.69 7.79 -16.45
CA GLY A 224 -32.62 6.48 -17.09
C GLY A 224 -31.28 5.75 -17.03
N SER A 225 -30.19 6.35 -16.55
CA SER A 225 -28.89 5.67 -16.51
C SER A 225 -28.25 5.75 -15.15
N SER A 226 -28.20 4.61 -14.50
CA SER A 226 -27.38 4.17 -13.35
C SER A 226 -26.99 5.24 -12.30
N LEU A 227 -27.69 5.22 -11.18
CA LEU A 227 -27.42 5.96 -9.94
C LEU A 227 -26.01 5.73 -9.34
N PHE A 228 -25.11 4.98 -10.00
CA PHE A 228 -23.84 4.50 -9.45
C PHE A 228 -22.59 4.81 -10.27
N ALA A 229 -22.71 5.51 -11.38
CA ALA A 229 -21.56 5.81 -12.22
C ALA A 229 -20.81 7.04 -11.72
N ASN A 230 -19.49 6.91 -11.52
CA ASN A 230 -18.53 8.00 -11.34
C ASN A 230 -18.57 8.74 -9.99
N ILE A 231 -17.95 8.14 -8.97
CA ILE A 231 -17.79 8.77 -7.66
C ILE A 231 -16.48 9.56 -7.62
N PRO A 232 -16.52 10.89 -7.35
CA PRO A 232 -15.30 11.67 -7.17
C PRO A 232 -14.41 11.12 -6.05
N GLY A 233 -13.08 11.16 -6.23
CA GLY A 233 -12.12 10.60 -5.27
C GLY A 233 -12.26 11.15 -3.85
N TYR A 234 -12.74 12.38 -3.67
CA TYR A 234 -12.97 12.96 -2.34
C TYR A 234 -14.25 12.47 -1.65
N LYS A 235 -15.13 11.77 -2.36
CA LYS A 235 -16.37 11.15 -1.82
C LYS A 235 -16.21 9.65 -1.59
N LEU A 236 -15.11 9.05 -1.99
CA LEU A 236 -14.86 7.63 -1.76
C LEU A 236 -14.82 7.32 -0.27
N GLY A 237 -15.29 6.14 0.09
CA GLY A 237 -15.19 5.61 1.45
C GLY A 237 -13.79 5.15 1.80
N CYS A 238 -13.59 4.80 3.06
CA CYS A 238 -12.43 4.06 3.54
C CYS A 238 -12.83 2.60 3.83
N TYR A 239 -11.86 1.78 4.23
CA TYR A 239 -12.12 0.39 4.62
C TYR A 239 -13.27 0.24 5.61
N PHE A 240 -13.38 1.14 6.60
CA PHE A 240 -14.42 1.11 7.63
C PHE A 240 -15.80 1.61 7.19
N CYS A 241 -15.90 2.25 6.04
CA CYS A 241 -17.19 2.60 5.45
C CYS A 241 -17.94 1.36 4.93
N ASN A 242 -17.18 0.33 4.50
CA ASN A 242 -17.75 -0.93 4.04
C ASN A 242 -17.94 -1.94 5.18
N ASP A 243 -17.18 -1.80 6.25
CA ASP A 243 -17.15 -2.72 7.38
C ASP A 243 -17.26 -1.94 8.70
N VAL A 244 -18.46 -1.45 8.97
CA VAL A 244 -18.75 -0.64 10.16
C VAL A 244 -18.76 -1.53 11.38
N VAL A 245 -17.64 -1.57 12.09
CA VAL A 245 -17.50 -2.28 13.37
C VAL A 245 -17.07 -1.31 14.45
N ALA A 246 -17.74 -1.37 15.62
CA ALA A 246 -17.30 -0.61 16.78
C ALA A 246 -15.87 -1.03 17.20
N PRO A 247 -15.01 -0.10 17.64
CA PRO A 247 -13.70 -0.45 18.17
C PRO A 247 -13.86 -1.41 19.36
N GLY A 248 -13.21 -2.54 19.28
CA GLY A 248 -13.25 -3.59 20.29
C GLY A 248 -12.03 -4.50 20.17
N ASP A 249 -11.82 -5.36 21.13
CA ASP A 249 -10.76 -6.36 21.08
C ASP A 249 -11.29 -7.64 20.43
N SER A 250 -11.17 -7.73 19.12
CA SER A 250 -11.59 -8.92 18.35
C SER A 250 -10.68 -10.14 18.58
N THR A 251 -9.57 -9.98 19.31
CA THR A 251 -8.62 -11.07 19.58
C THR A 251 -8.84 -11.70 20.95
N ARG A 252 -9.67 -11.12 21.81
CA ARG A 252 -9.81 -11.45 23.23
C ARG A 252 -10.14 -12.92 23.51
N ASP A 253 -11.01 -13.52 22.68
CA ASP A 253 -11.51 -14.87 22.92
C ASP A 253 -11.20 -15.81 21.74
N ARG A 254 -10.18 -15.49 20.93
CA ARG A 254 -9.79 -16.32 19.81
C ARG A 254 -9.01 -17.56 20.24
N THR A 255 -9.37 -18.68 19.66
CA THR A 255 -8.57 -19.91 19.76
C THR A 255 -7.26 -19.79 18.96
N LEU A 256 -6.28 -20.65 19.20
CA LEU A 256 -4.97 -20.60 18.55
C LEU A 256 -5.06 -20.64 17.01
N ASP A 257 -6.00 -21.40 16.48
CA ASP A 257 -6.28 -21.50 15.03
C ASP A 257 -6.88 -20.21 14.45
N GLN A 258 -7.60 -19.45 15.27
CA GLN A 258 -8.19 -18.18 14.88
C GLN A 258 -7.25 -16.97 15.06
N GLN A 259 -6.11 -17.15 15.70
CA GLN A 259 -5.11 -16.10 15.89
C GLN A 259 -4.31 -15.79 14.62
N CYS A 260 -4.27 -16.73 13.68
CA CYS A 260 -3.58 -16.55 12.41
C CYS A 260 -4.58 -16.30 11.28
N THR A 261 -4.33 -15.30 10.46
CA THR A 261 -5.05 -15.15 9.19
C THR A 261 -4.62 -16.27 8.25
N VAL A 262 -5.51 -17.23 8.03
CA VAL A 262 -5.31 -18.31 7.07
C VAL A 262 -5.88 -17.87 5.73
N SER A 263 -5.04 -17.82 4.71
CA SER A 263 -5.43 -17.47 3.34
C SER A 263 -4.77 -18.43 2.35
N ARG A 264 -5.38 -18.62 1.19
CA ARG A 264 -4.75 -19.36 0.08
C ARG A 264 -3.44 -18.67 -0.31
N PRO A 265 -2.33 -19.42 -0.49
CA PRO A 265 -0.99 -18.83 -0.65
C PRO A 265 -0.88 -17.81 -1.79
N GLY A 266 -1.55 -18.05 -2.92
CA GLY A 266 -1.50 -17.16 -4.08
C GLY A 266 -2.21 -15.81 -3.90
N LEU A 267 -3.20 -15.72 -2.99
CA LEU A 267 -4.00 -14.50 -2.85
C LEU A 267 -3.19 -13.29 -2.39
N ALA A 268 -2.23 -13.51 -1.50
CA ALA A 268 -1.38 -12.42 -1.02
C ALA A 268 -0.48 -11.85 -2.14
N MET A 269 -0.04 -12.68 -3.07
CA MET A 269 0.73 -12.24 -4.24
C MET A 269 -0.14 -11.40 -5.18
N ILE A 270 -1.37 -11.89 -5.49
CA ILE A 270 -2.31 -11.18 -6.35
C ILE A 270 -2.72 -9.84 -5.73
N ALA A 271 -3.17 -9.85 -4.47
CA ALA A 271 -3.59 -8.65 -3.77
C ALA A 271 -2.43 -7.65 -3.60
N GLY A 272 -1.22 -8.14 -3.33
CA GLY A 272 -0.03 -7.29 -3.22
C GLY A 272 0.34 -6.63 -4.56
N ALA A 273 0.27 -7.37 -5.66
CA ALA A 273 0.49 -6.83 -6.99
C ALA A 273 -0.58 -5.78 -7.35
N LEU A 274 -1.86 -6.10 -7.17
CA LEU A 274 -2.97 -5.18 -7.45
C LEU A 274 -2.93 -3.90 -6.60
N ALA A 275 -2.47 -3.99 -5.35
CA ALA A 275 -2.29 -2.81 -4.51
C ALA A 275 -1.26 -1.83 -5.08
N VAL A 276 -0.18 -2.34 -5.65
CA VAL A 276 0.85 -1.52 -6.30
C VAL A 276 0.36 -0.99 -7.65
N GLU A 277 -0.29 -1.81 -8.46
CA GLU A 277 -0.89 -1.38 -9.73
C GLU A 277 -1.93 -0.26 -9.51
N LEU A 278 -2.76 -0.38 -8.48
CA LEU A 278 -3.69 0.67 -8.09
C LEU A 278 -2.96 1.97 -7.69
N MET A 279 -1.89 1.87 -6.91
CA MET A 279 -1.05 3.03 -6.56
C MET A 279 -0.47 3.68 -7.83
N VAL A 280 0.12 2.90 -8.72
CA VAL A 280 0.72 3.41 -9.97
C VAL A 280 -0.35 4.12 -10.80
N SER A 281 -1.53 3.54 -10.96
CA SER A 281 -2.65 4.14 -11.67
C SER A 281 -3.07 5.49 -11.07
N VAL A 282 -3.16 5.56 -9.73
CA VAL A 282 -3.46 6.83 -9.03
C VAL A 282 -2.37 7.87 -9.27
N LEU A 283 -1.09 7.49 -9.20
CA LEU A 283 0.03 8.41 -9.41
C LEU A 283 0.12 8.95 -10.84
N GLN A 284 -0.32 8.15 -11.82
CA GLN A 284 -0.34 8.59 -13.22
C GLN A 284 -1.52 9.51 -13.55
N HIS A 285 -2.61 9.44 -12.77
CA HIS A 285 -3.78 10.27 -13.02
C HIS A 285 -3.49 11.75 -12.68
N PRO A 286 -3.91 12.72 -13.53
CA PRO A 286 -3.66 14.15 -13.29
C PRO A 286 -4.20 14.64 -11.94
N GLU A 287 -5.35 14.10 -11.51
CA GLU A 287 -5.98 14.44 -10.22
C GLU A 287 -5.46 13.59 -9.05
N GLY A 288 -4.57 12.62 -9.31
CA GLY A 288 -4.02 11.74 -8.27
C GLY A 288 -5.09 11.07 -7.43
N GLY A 289 -5.00 11.17 -6.11
CA GLY A 289 -5.97 10.58 -5.18
C GLY A 289 -7.40 11.14 -5.28
N TYR A 290 -7.61 12.25 -5.99
CA TYR A 290 -8.93 12.82 -6.25
C TYR A 290 -9.60 12.25 -7.50
N ALA A 291 -8.90 11.42 -8.26
CA ALA A 291 -9.40 10.81 -9.48
C ALA A 291 -10.76 10.14 -9.26
N ILE A 292 -11.65 10.31 -10.24
CA ILE A 292 -12.98 9.69 -10.23
C ILE A 292 -12.85 8.17 -10.25
N ALA A 293 -13.72 7.48 -9.52
CA ALA A 293 -13.83 6.04 -9.53
C ALA A 293 -15.15 5.59 -10.11
N SER A 294 -15.16 4.49 -10.88
CA SER A 294 -16.37 3.76 -11.24
C SER A 294 -16.80 2.86 -10.08
N SER A 295 -18.10 2.84 -9.81
CA SER A 295 -18.69 1.90 -8.84
C SER A 295 -19.42 0.73 -9.52
N SER A 296 -19.51 0.72 -10.84
CA SER A 296 -20.20 -0.30 -11.60
C SER A 296 -19.22 -1.37 -12.13
N ASP A 297 -19.65 -2.64 -12.08
CA ASP A 297 -18.99 -3.77 -12.73
C ASP A 297 -19.10 -3.73 -14.27
N ASP A 298 -19.85 -2.77 -14.82
CA ASP A 298 -20.07 -2.58 -16.26
C ASP A 298 -18.85 -1.97 -16.97
N ARG A 299 -17.75 -2.72 -16.98
CA ARG A 299 -16.54 -2.37 -17.77
C ARG A 299 -16.79 -2.40 -19.29
N MET A 300 -17.94 -2.90 -19.71
CA MET A 300 -18.25 -3.08 -21.16
C MET A 300 -18.67 -1.79 -21.87
N ASN A 301 -19.04 -0.73 -21.15
CA ASN A 301 -19.54 0.53 -21.72
C ASN A 301 -18.65 1.76 -21.45
N GLU A 302 -17.44 1.56 -20.91
CA GLU A 302 -16.53 2.69 -20.70
C GLU A 302 -15.78 3.03 -21.98
N PRO A 303 -15.75 4.32 -22.39
CA PRO A 303 -14.92 4.71 -23.51
C PRO A 303 -13.45 4.45 -23.17
N PRO A 304 -12.64 3.94 -24.09
CA PRO A 304 -11.22 3.73 -23.89
C PRO A 304 -10.52 5.09 -23.79
N THR A 305 -10.55 5.70 -22.61
CA THR A 305 -9.71 6.87 -22.33
C THR A 305 -8.33 6.38 -21.95
N SER A 306 -7.30 7.00 -22.51
CA SER A 306 -5.89 6.64 -22.26
C SER A 306 -5.48 6.71 -20.78
N LEU A 307 -6.30 7.30 -19.92
CA LEU A 307 -6.09 7.45 -18.49
C LEU A 307 -7.17 6.79 -17.64
N GLY A 308 -8.14 6.09 -18.22
CA GLY A 308 -9.18 5.28 -17.56
C GLY A 308 -9.74 5.83 -16.24
N LEU A 309 -10.80 5.24 -15.77
CA LEU A 309 -11.27 5.44 -14.39
C LEU A 309 -10.35 4.68 -13.45
N VAL A 310 -9.83 5.34 -12.42
CA VAL A 310 -9.05 4.66 -11.37
C VAL A 310 -10.01 3.95 -10.43
N PRO A 311 -9.98 2.62 -10.29
CA PRO A 311 -10.93 1.91 -9.46
C PRO A 311 -10.83 2.36 -7.99
N HIS A 312 -11.97 2.37 -7.29
CA HIS A 312 -11.99 2.51 -5.83
C HIS A 312 -11.53 1.23 -5.15
N GLN A 313 -12.05 0.11 -5.61
CA GLN A 313 -11.86 -1.20 -5.03
C GLN A 313 -11.65 -2.24 -6.14
N VAL A 314 -10.76 -3.18 -5.88
CA VAL A 314 -10.59 -4.41 -6.64
C VAL A 314 -10.86 -5.55 -5.66
N SER A 315 -11.95 -6.27 -5.87
CA SER A 315 -12.31 -7.46 -5.09
C SER A 315 -12.64 -8.57 -6.06
N ASP A 316 -12.34 -9.79 -5.64
CA ASP A 316 -12.73 -11.01 -6.30
C ASP A 316 -12.40 -11.11 -7.80
N LEU A 317 -11.20 -11.59 -8.10
CA LEU A 317 -11.14 -12.56 -9.18
C LEU A 317 -12.01 -13.73 -8.71
N GLU A 318 -13.23 -13.88 -9.27
CA GLU A 318 -14.01 -15.11 -9.14
C GLU A 318 -13.20 -16.29 -9.70
N MET A 319 -12.21 -16.71 -8.94
CA MET A 319 -11.63 -18.02 -9.10
C MET A 319 -12.63 -18.99 -8.45
N LYS A 320 -13.78 -19.17 -9.08
CA LYS A 320 -14.61 -20.33 -8.83
C LYS A 320 -13.70 -21.53 -8.99
N SER A 321 -13.25 -22.05 -7.85
CA SER A 321 -12.39 -23.21 -7.84
C SER A 321 -13.20 -24.38 -8.39
N GLN A 322 -12.90 -24.81 -9.61
CA GLN A 322 -13.26 -26.14 -10.12
C GLN A 322 -12.57 -27.27 -9.32
N PHE A 323 -12.03 -26.98 -8.16
CA PHE A 323 -11.30 -27.91 -7.30
C PHE A 323 -12.10 -28.41 -6.09
N CYS A 324 -13.40 -28.10 -6.01
CA CYS A 324 -14.32 -28.71 -5.04
C CYS A 324 -15.39 -29.51 -5.79
N THR A 325 -15.01 -30.64 -6.28
CA THR A 325 -15.89 -31.83 -6.49
C THR A 325 -15.27 -33.02 -5.82
#